data_f19fa657da050bd537b566399df3b20b
#
_entry.id   f19fa657da050bd537b566399df3b20b
#
_cell.length_a   1.000
_cell.length_b   1.000
_cell.length_c   1.000
_cell.angle_alpha   90.00
_cell.angle_beta   90.00
_cell.angle_gamma   90.00
#
_symmetry.space_group_name_H-M   'P 1'
#
loop_
_entity.id
_entity.type
_entity.pdbx_description
1 polymer ?
#
loop_
_entity_poly.entity_id
_entity_poly.type
_entity_poly.pdbx_seq_one_letter_code
_entity_poly.pdbx_strand_id
1 'polypeptide(L)'
;FQAIAYRIEVHRESGPKAKSLVDFAVFMAFFPQLLIGPICRGRDLLPQIERPAPARIEQFPLAVSLILSGLFKRMVIASLLFSFGVSRIFDAPENYTAAALWMAVFGYTVQIYCDFSGYVDLVRGCALLFGFRIPDNFNNPYSAASVGDYWRRWHMTFSSWLRDFIYFPLGGSRRRRGRVLFNLFATMVFCGLWHGATWGYVIWGACHGLALVLYKYRLDERRARGEDVQRRLTATEWLRGWAWTMLVVSLSRVFFVCADLAVAVTFLSRMFTPGLAGEGFALLLLPVTLAGLGLNFAGDAMRDRFVRWSGALPLPLRWAFWLAMFYLLLAVRPFGVLPNTYFRF
;
A
#
# COMPACT_ATOMS: atom_id res chain seq x y z
N PHE A 1 -4.88 2.67 -16.20
CA PHE A 1 -6.00 2.88 -15.27
C PHE A 1 -6.60 4.27 -15.38
N GLN A 2 -5.79 5.35 -15.30
CA GLN A 2 -6.26 6.72 -15.36
C GLN A 2 -7.00 7.04 -16.67
N ALA A 3 -6.40 6.70 -17.82
CA ALA A 3 -7.02 6.92 -19.14
C ALA A 3 -8.34 6.14 -19.30
N ILE A 4 -8.36 4.88 -18.85
CA ILE A 4 -9.56 4.04 -18.90
C ILE A 4 -10.67 4.65 -18.03
N ALA A 5 -10.33 5.02 -16.78
CA ALA A 5 -11.28 5.65 -15.88
C ALA A 5 -11.85 6.95 -16.47
N TYR A 6 -10.98 7.84 -16.95
CA TYR A 6 -11.38 9.10 -17.56
C TYR A 6 -12.34 8.88 -18.73
N ARG A 7 -11.98 8.00 -19.68
CA ARG A 7 -12.83 7.71 -20.84
C ARG A 7 -14.21 7.17 -20.46
N ILE A 8 -14.26 6.23 -19.48
CA ILE A 8 -15.52 5.65 -19.03
C ILE A 8 -16.36 6.69 -18.27
N GLU A 9 -15.74 7.49 -17.38
CA GLU A 9 -16.43 8.52 -16.61
C GLU A 9 -17.00 9.61 -17.51
N VAL A 10 -16.25 10.05 -18.52
CA VAL A 10 -16.72 11.02 -19.53
C VAL A 10 -17.86 10.44 -20.36
N HIS A 11 -17.75 9.19 -20.82
CA HIS A 11 -18.81 8.51 -21.59
C HIS A 11 -20.09 8.33 -20.78
N ARG A 12 -19.98 8.06 -19.49
CA ARG A 12 -21.13 7.92 -18.58
C ARG A 12 -21.65 9.25 -18.02
N GLU A 13 -21.07 10.36 -18.43
CA GLU A 13 -21.38 11.71 -17.90
C GLU A 13 -21.24 11.79 -16.36
N SER A 14 -20.42 10.94 -15.79
CA SER A 14 -20.19 10.82 -14.33
C SER A 14 -18.92 11.53 -13.84
N GLY A 15 -18.19 12.19 -14.75
CA GLY A 15 -16.96 12.92 -14.47
C GLY A 15 -16.74 14.11 -15.37
N PRO A 16 -15.88 15.06 -14.98
CA PRO A 16 -15.61 16.26 -15.76
C PRO A 16 -14.87 15.90 -17.06
N LYS A 17 -15.20 16.65 -18.12
CA LYS A 17 -14.45 16.67 -19.38
C LYS A 17 -13.38 17.75 -19.30
N ALA A 18 -12.17 17.46 -19.77
CA ALA A 18 -11.13 18.46 -19.92
C ALA A 18 -11.57 19.56 -20.91
N LYS A 19 -11.31 20.82 -20.55
CA LYS A 19 -11.73 21.97 -21.38
C LYS A 19 -10.93 22.10 -22.67
N SER A 20 -9.67 21.63 -22.64
CA SER A 20 -8.77 21.67 -23.79
C SER A 20 -7.97 20.38 -23.92
N LEU A 21 -7.36 20.18 -25.10
CA LEU A 21 -6.41 19.08 -25.31
C LEU A 21 -5.17 19.23 -24.42
N VAL A 22 -4.76 20.47 -24.13
CA VAL A 22 -3.62 20.76 -23.24
C VAL A 22 -3.95 20.34 -21.81
N ASP A 23 -5.14 20.68 -21.28
CA ASP A 23 -5.57 20.26 -19.95
C ASP A 23 -5.63 18.74 -19.83
N PHE A 24 -6.16 18.08 -20.87
CA PHE A 24 -6.15 16.62 -20.96
C PHE A 24 -4.73 16.04 -20.96
N ALA A 25 -3.82 16.61 -21.75
CA ALA A 25 -2.43 16.16 -21.82
C ALA A 25 -1.72 16.35 -20.49
N VAL A 26 -1.90 17.49 -19.82
CA VAL A 26 -1.37 17.76 -18.48
C VAL A 26 -1.95 16.78 -17.45
N PHE A 27 -3.26 16.52 -17.48
CA PHE A 27 -3.91 15.53 -16.62
C PHE A 27 -3.31 14.14 -16.79
N MET A 28 -3.09 13.70 -18.03
CA MET A 28 -2.54 12.37 -18.33
C MET A 28 -1.06 12.25 -18.00
N ALA A 29 -0.28 13.31 -18.25
CA ALA A 29 1.17 13.34 -18.08
C ALA A 29 1.60 13.95 -16.74
N PHE A 30 0.68 14.13 -15.78
CA PHE A 30 1.00 14.74 -14.49
C PHE A 30 2.08 13.92 -13.77
N PHE A 31 3.34 14.40 -13.86
CA PHE A 31 4.53 13.62 -13.56
C PHE A 31 4.59 13.04 -12.13
N PRO A 32 4.06 13.71 -11.08
CA PRO A 32 4.19 13.14 -9.74
C PRO A 32 3.56 11.74 -9.62
N GLN A 33 2.49 11.46 -10.37
CA GLN A 33 1.77 10.19 -10.30
C GLN A 33 2.08 9.21 -11.43
N LEU A 34 2.86 9.62 -12.44
CA LEU A 34 2.96 8.93 -13.72
C LEU A 34 3.46 7.48 -13.60
N LEU A 35 4.38 7.19 -12.68
CA LEU A 35 4.97 5.86 -12.54
C LEU A 35 4.12 4.92 -11.66
N ILE A 36 3.99 5.21 -10.35
CA ILE A 36 3.29 4.37 -9.37
C ILE A 36 2.43 5.23 -8.42
N GLY A 37 2.14 6.46 -8.79
CA GLY A 37 1.37 7.38 -7.94
C GLY A 37 -0.09 6.96 -7.77
N PRO A 38 -0.84 7.68 -6.93
CA PRO A 38 -2.27 7.49 -6.79
C PRO A 38 -2.99 7.63 -8.13
N ILE A 39 -3.93 6.74 -8.42
CA ILE A 39 -4.74 6.80 -9.65
C ILE A 39 -5.75 7.94 -9.51
N CYS A 40 -5.36 9.15 -9.95
CA CYS A 40 -6.24 10.31 -9.90
C CYS A 40 -7.38 10.20 -10.90
N ARG A 41 -8.57 10.57 -10.47
CA ARG A 41 -9.73 10.72 -11.34
C ARG A 41 -9.75 12.12 -11.97
N GLY A 42 -10.50 12.27 -13.06
CA GLY A 42 -10.73 13.59 -13.66
C GLY A 42 -11.24 14.62 -12.65
N ARG A 43 -12.18 14.22 -11.79
CA ARG A 43 -12.74 15.05 -10.71
C ARG A 43 -11.72 15.50 -9.65
N ASP A 44 -10.62 14.77 -9.47
CA ASP A 44 -9.61 15.08 -8.45
C ASP A 44 -8.60 16.12 -8.97
N LEU A 45 -8.24 16.06 -10.25
CA LEU A 45 -7.11 16.82 -10.78
C LEU A 45 -7.49 17.86 -11.83
N LEU A 46 -8.47 17.60 -12.75
CA LEU A 46 -8.86 18.57 -13.76
C LEU A 46 -9.29 19.93 -13.20
N PRO A 47 -10.10 20.03 -12.13
CA PRO A 47 -10.47 21.33 -11.57
C PRO A 47 -9.25 22.12 -11.05
N GLN A 48 -8.16 21.44 -10.68
CA GLN A 48 -6.94 22.08 -10.22
C GLN A 48 -6.06 22.54 -11.39
N ILE A 49 -6.07 21.80 -12.51
CA ILE A 49 -5.35 22.16 -13.74
C ILE A 49 -6.03 23.36 -14.40
N GLU A 50 -7.36 23.35 -14.47
CA GLU A 50 -8.17 24.34 -15.18
C GLU A 50 -8.46 25.61 -14.37
N ARG A 51 -7.93 25.73 -13.17
CA ARG A 51 -8.16 26.92 -12.32
C ARG A 51 -7.58 28.17 -13.00
N PRO A 52 -8.28 29.32 -12.92
CA PRO A 52 -7.83 30.55 -13.56
C PRO A 52 -6.62 31.20 -12.88
N ALA A 53 -6.37 30.89 -11.61
CA ALA A 53 -5.26 31.46 -10.84
C ALA A 53 -4.05 30.49 -10.79
N PRO A 54 -2.81 31.01 -10.72
CA PRO A 54 -1.63 30.18 -10.53
C PRO A 54 -1.73 29.30 -9.27
N ALA A 55 -1.12 28.13 -9.33
CA ALA A 55 -1.00 27.27 -8.18
C ALA A 55 -0.21 27.94 -7.06
N ARG A 56 -0.72 27.88 -5.83
CA ARG A 56 -0.02 28.42 -4.63
C ARG A 56 0.39 27.27 -3.72
N ILE A 57 1.58 27.39 -3.16
CA ILE A 57 2.09 26.46 -2.16
C ILE A 57 1.47 26.83 -0.80
N GLU A 58 0.34 26.21 -0.46
CA GLU A 58 -0.37 26.53 0.79
C GLU A 58 0.13 25.71 1.98
N GLN A 59 0.68 24.52 1.74
CA GLN A 59 1.00 23.53 2.77
C GLN A 59 2.47 23.09 2.71
N PHE A 60 3.39 24.07 2.65
CA PHE A 60 4.81 23.78 2.51
C PHE A 60 5.39 22.87 3.61
N PRO A 61 5.09 23.06 4.93
CA PRO A 61 5.56 22.14 5.98
C PRO A 61 5.05 20.70 5.80
N LEU A 62 3.82 20.53 5.33
CA LEU A 62 3.27 19.20 5.02
C LEU A 62 3.99 18.58 3.81
N ALA A 63 4.24 19.35 2.76
CA ALA A 63 4.96 18.87 1.59
C ALA A 63 6.36 18.35 1.97
N VAL A 64 7.13 19.13 2.74
CA VAL A 64 8.45 18.70 3.22
C VAL A 64 8.36 17.49 4.14
N SER A 65 7.39 17.45 5.06
CA SER A 65 7.17 16.30 5.93
C SER A 65 6.87 15.02 5.14
N LEU A 66 6.04 15.09 4.11
CA LEU A 66 5.74 13.95 3.23
C LEU A 66 6.99 13.50 2.47
N ILE A 67 7.79 14.43 1.93
CA ILE A 67 9.03 14.11 1.23
C ILE A 67 10.01 13.40 2.19
N LEU A 68 10.26 13.95 3.38
CA LEU A 68 11.16 13.36 4.36
C LEU A 68 10.66 11.99 4.85
N SER A 69 9.35 11.85 5.13
CA SER A 69 8.73 10.58 5.49
C SER A 69 8.87 9.54 4.37
N GLY A 70 8.63 9.96 3.12
CA GLY A 70 8.76 9.09 1.95
C GLY A 70 10.18 8.61 1.73
N LEU A 71 11.16 9.51 1.85
CA LEU A 71 12.59 9.17 1.79
C LEU A 71 12.97 8.20 2.91
N PHE A 72 12.56 8.47 4.15
CA PHE A 72 12.86 7.61 5.28
C PHE A 72 12.29 6.19 5.10
N LYS A 73 11.01 6.07 4.77
CA LYS A 73 10.37 4.79 4.52
C LYS A 73 11.08 4.00 3.43
N ARG A 74 11.38 4.66 2.32
CA ARG A 74 11.93 4.00 1.14
C ARG A 74 13.43 3.78 1.24
N MET A 75 14.21 4.83 1.55
CA MET A 75 15.67 4.77 1.51
C MET A 75 16.29 4.15 2.77
N VAL A 76 15.58 4.16 3.91
CA VAL A 76 16.09 3.57 5.14
C VAL A 76 15.38 2.24 5.41
N ILE A 77 14.10 2.24 5.73
CA ILE A 77 13.42 1.01 6.19
C ILE A 77 13.38 -0.06 5.09
N ALA A 78 12.85 0.28 3.92
CA ALA A 78 12.73 -0.70 2.83
C ALA A 78 14.11 -1.14 2.31
N SER A 79 15.09 -0.21 2.23
CA SER A 79 16.45 -0.54 1.81
C SER A 79 17.19 -1.42 2.81
N LEU A 80 17.05 -1.20 4.11
CA LEU A 80 17.65 -2.06 5.15
C LEU A 80 17.08 -3.48 5.07
N LEU A 81 15.75 -3.63 4.98
CA LEU A 81 15.12 -4.95 4.84
C LEU A 81 15.57 -5.67 3.58
N PHE A 82 15.71 -4.95 2.46
CA PHE A 82 16.26 -5.50 1.23
C PHE A 82 17.74 -5.90 1.39
N SER A 83 18.57 -5.03 1.96
CA SER A 83 20.00 -5.26 2.16
C SER A 83 20.27 -6.42 3.12
N PHE A 84 19.42 -6.62 4.12
CA PHE A 84 19.43 -7.79 4.98
C PHE A 84 18.94 -9.07 4.31
N GLY A 85 18.73 -9.05 3.00
CA GLY A 85 18.49 -10.24 2.18
C GLY A 85 17.08 -10.83 2.27
N VAL A 86 16.08 -10.06 2.73
CA VAL A 86 14.70 -10.55 2.79
C VAL A 86 14.27 -11.19 1.47
N SER A 87 14.60 -10.58 0.33
CA SER A 87 14.27 -11.14 -1.00
C SER A 87 15.01 -12.43 -1.30
N ARG A 88 16.29 -12.59 -0.88
CA ARG A 88 17.08 -13.80 -1.13
C ARG A 88 16.51 -15.03 -0.42
N ILE A 89 15.84 -14.84 0.72
CA ILE A 89 15.18 -15.92 1.46
C ILE A 89 14.03 -16.51 0.64
N PHE A 90 13.35 -15.69 -0.17
CA PHE A 90 12.29 -16.17 -1.07
C PHE A 90 12.84 -16.89 -2.30
N ASP A 91 14.07 -16.58 -2.72
CA ASP A 91 14.70 -17.22 -3.90
C ASP A 91 15.18 -18.64 -3.60
N ALA A 92 15.62 -18.93 -2.35
CA ALA A 92 16.18 -20.23 -1.97
C ALA A 92 15.79 -20.63 -0.54
N PRO A 93 14.48 -20.89 -0.27
CA PRO A 93 13.97 -21.13 1.08
C PRO A 93 14.53 -22.37 1.77
N GLU A 94 15.06 -23.33 1.00
CA GLU A 94 15.68 -24.56 1.52
C GLU A 94 16.94 -24.28 2.36
N ASN A 95 17.59 -23.14 2.15
CA ASN A 95 18.83 -22.77 2.85
C ASN A 95 18.61 -22.06 4.18
N TYR A 96 17.33 -21.85 4.59
CA TYR A 96 17.00 -21.04 5.74
C TYR A 96 16.18 -21.79 6.78
N THR A 97 16.27 -21.33 8.05
CA THR A 97 15.49 -21.85 9.17
C THR A 97 14.02 -21.41 9.08
N ALA A 98 13.10 -22.15 9.74
CA ALA A 98 11.71 -21.76 9.86
C ALA A 98 11.54 -20.33 10.43
N ALA A 99 12.34 -19.98 11.44
CA ALA A 99 12.33 -18.63 12.02
C ALA A 99 12.72 -17.55 11.02
N ALA A 100 13.75 -17.80 10.18
CA ALA A 100 14.15 -16.86 9.13
C ALA A 100 13.07 -16.72 8.06
N LEU A 101 12.38 -17.79 7.69
CA LEU A 101 11.26 -17.75 6.73
C LEU A 101 10.07 -16.93 7.29
N TRP A 102 9.68 -17.13 8.54
CA TRP A 102 8.66 -16.30 9.19
C TRP A 102 9.07 -14.83 9.24
N MET A 103 10.31 -14.53 9.62
CA MET A 103 10.82 -13.16 9.64
C MET A 103 10.88 -12.55 8.24
N ALA A 104 11.24 -13.32 7.20
CA ALA A 104 11.21 -12.85 5.83
C ALA A 104 9.80 -12.48 5.36
N VAL A 105 8.78 -13.28 5.68
CA VAL A 105 7.37 -12.99 5.34
C VAL A 105 6.91 -11.67 5.97
N PHE A 106 7.17 -11.44 7.25
CA PHE A 106 6.80 -10.18 7.92
C PHE A 106 7.70 -9.03 7.47
N GLY A 107 9.00 -9.26 7.32
CA GLY A 107 9.95 -8.27 6.81
C GLY A 107 9.58 -7.78 5.41
N TYR A 108 9.26 -8.69 4.50
CA TYR A 108 8.81 -8.32 3.15
C TYR A 108 7.46 -7.58 3.17
N THR A 109 6.55 -7.99 4.07
CA THR A 109 5.27 -7.29 4.24
C THR A 109 5.49 -5.82 4.62
N VAL A 110 6.43 -5.53 5.53
CA VAL A 110 6.81 -4.16 5.89
C VAL A 110 7.61 -3.47 4.77
N GLN A 111 8.52 -4.20 4.13
CA GLN A 111 9.35 -3.68 3.04
C GLN A 111 8.49 -3.11 1.90
N ILE A 112 7.52 -3.89 1.39
CA ILE A 112 6.65 -3.43 0.28
C ILE A 112 5.76 -2.26 0.69
N TYR A 113 5.30 -2.22 1.96
CA TYR A 113 4.55 -1.08 2.47
C TYR A 113 5.42 0.18 2.52
N CYS A 114 6.61 0.09 3.09
CA CYS A 114 7.51 1.24 3.21
C CYS A 114 8.02 1.72 1.85
N ASP A 115 8.31 0.81 0.92
CA ASP A 115 8.70 1.17 -0.45
C ASP A 115 7.56 1.89 -1.17
N PHE A 116 6.37 1.30 -1.20
CA PHE A 116 5.25 1.86 -1.96
C PHE A 116 4.61 3.08 -1.28
N SER A 117 4.32 3.02 0.03
CA SER A 117 3.78 4.20 0.73
C SER A 117 4.78 5.34 0.78
N GLY A 118 6.08 5.03 0.87
CA GLY A 118 7.15 6.03 0.82
C GLY A 118 7.21 6.73 -0.53
N TYR A 119 7.07 5.99 -1.64
CA TYR A 119 6.95 6.58 -2.97
C TYR A 119 5.71 7.49 -3.10
N VAL A 120 4.56 7.04 -2.59
CA VAL A 120 3.33 7.85 -2.61
C VAL A 120 3.48 9.13 -1.79
N ASP A 121 4.13 9.06 -0.63
CA ASP A 121 4.41 10.26 0.18
C ASP A 121 5.30 11.24 -0.58
N LEU A 122 6.36 10.77 -1.26
CA LEU A 122 7.21 11.60 -2.12
C LEU A 122 6.40 12.29 -3.22
N VAL A 123 5.58 11.52 -3.94
CA VAL A 123 4.75 12.01 -5.04
C VAL A 123 3.76 13.08 -4.56
N ARG A 124 3.11 12.84 -3.41
CA ARG A 124 2.18 13.79 -2.79
C ARG A 124 2.88 15.05 -2.32
N GLY A 125 4.04 14.90 -1.68
CA GLY A 125 4.85 16.04 -1.26
C GLY A 125 5.30 16.89 -2.44
N CYS A 126 5.77 16.27 -3.53
CA CYS A 126 6.11 16.98 -4.77
C CYS A 126 4.89 17.69 -5.37
N ALA A 127 3.73 17.01 -5.47
CA ALA A 127 2.51 17.63 -5.98
C ALA A 127 2.12 18.89 -5.18
N LEU A 128 2.22 18.85 -3.84
CA LEU A 128 1.97 20.01 -2.98
C LEU A 128 2.94 21.16 -3.23
N LEU A 129 4.21 20.90 -3.56
CA LEU A 129 5.17 21.94 -3.95
C LEU A 129 4.81 22.62 -5.27
N PHE A 130 4.08 21.95 -6.14
CA PHE A 130 3.48 22.55 -7.35
C PHE A 130 2.07 23.13 -7.09
N GLY A 131 1.61 23.11 -5.83
CA GLY A 131 0.30 23.61 -5.44
C GLY A 131 -0.86 22.71 -5.87
N PHE A 132 -0.60 21.41 -6.12
CA PHE A 132 -1.60 20.41 -6.45
C PHE A 132 -1.81 19.43 -5.29
N ARG A 133 -3.06 19.02 -5.09
CA ARG A 133 -3.44 17.99 -4.11
C ARG A 133 -3.87 16.74 -4.85
N ILE A 134 -3.21 15.63 -4.58
CA ILE A 134 -3.59 14.31 -5.10
C ILE A 134 -4.05 13.41 -3.95
N PRO A 135 -4.92 12.42 -4.22
CA PRO A 135 -5.54 11.60 -3.19
C PRO A 135 -4.54 10.77 -2.39
N ASP A 136 -4.92 10.43 -1.17
CA ASP A 136 -4.23 9.44 -0.34
C ASP A 136 -4.34 8.05 -0.98
N ASN A 137 -3.29 7.24 -0.79
CA ASN A 137 -3.28 5.87 -1.29
C ASN A 137 -3.12 4.83 -0.19
N PHE A 138 -2.72 5.25 1.00
CA PHE A 138 -2.56 4.41 2.20
C PHE A 138 -3.13 5.12 3.42
N ASN A 139 -3.82 4.34 4.27
CA ASN A 139 -4.34 4.81 5.56
C ASN A 139 -4.08 3.74 6.62
N ASN A 140 -2.82 3.62 7.06
CA ASN A 140 -2.40 2.67 8.09
C ASN A 140 -2.96 1.24 7.87
N PRO A 141 -2.69 0.60 6.72
CA PRO A 141 -3.36 -0.64 6.32
C PRO A 141 -3.11 -1.81 7.28
N TYR A 142 -1.96 -1.85 7.94
CA TYR A 142 -1.63 -2.92 8.90
C TYR A 142 -2.23 -2.69 10.29
N SER A 143 -3.05 -1.67 10.49
CA SER A 143 -3.90 -1.53 11.68
C SER A 143 -5.29 -2.13 11.48
N ALA A 144 -5.59 -2.67 10.31
CA ALA A 144 -6.89 -3.21 9.97
C ALA A 144 -7.21 -4.50 10.75
N ALA A 145 -8.37 -4.55 11.38
CA ALA A 145 -8.87 -5.74 12.08
C ALA A 145 -9.70 -6.68 11.18
N SER A 146 -9.72 -6.44 9.88
CA SER A 146 -10.35 -7.34 8.91
C SER A 146 -9.77 -7.13 7.52
N VAL A 147 -9.83 -8.17 6.68
CA VAL A 147 -9.37 -8.09 5.28
C VAL A 147 -10.19 -7.05 4.48
N GLY A 148 -11.47 -6.88 4.80
CA GLY A 148 -12.29 -5.82 4.19
C GLY A 148 -11.83 -4.42 4.59
N ASP A 149 -11.38 -4.22 5.85
CA ASP A 149 -10.81 -2.95 6.29
C ASP A 149 -9.41 -2.72 5.71
N TYR A 150 -8.59 -3.78 5.60
CA TYR A 150 -7.28 -3.72 4.95
C TYR A 150 -7.38 -3.16 3.53
N TRP A 151 -8.26 -3.67 2.68
CA TRP A 151 -8.44 -3.20 1.31
C TRP A 151 -9.05 -1.79 1.19
N ARG A 152 -9.69 -1.28 2.23
CA ARG A 152 -10.10 0.14 2.33
C ARG A 152 -8.94 1.08 2.66
N ARG A 153 -7.80 0.54 3.12
CA ARG A 153 -6.63 1.28 3.60
C ARG A 153 -5.39 1.07 2.76
N TRP A 154 -5.34 -0.02 2.00
CA TRP A 154 -4.23 -0.39 1.12
C TRP A 154 -4.56 -0.01 -0.32
N HIS A 155 -3.64 0.72 -0.98
CA HIS A 155 -3.74 1.13 -2.39
C HIS A 155 -5.16 1.62 -2.73
N MET A 156 -5.64 2.61 -1.97
CA MET A 156 -7.05 3.03 -1.92
C MET A 156 -7.58 3.47 -3.29
N THR A 157 -6.74 4.14 -4.09
CA THR A 157 -7.14 4.60 -5.42
C THR A 157 -7.32 3.43 -6.40
N PHE A 158 -6.48 2.41 -6.32
CA PHE A 158 -6.64 1.18 -7.10
C PHE A 158 -7.81 0.32 -6.61
N SER A 159 -7.96 0.17 -5.29
CA SER A 159 -9.10 -0.54 -4.70
C SER A 159 -10.43 0.08 -5.09
N SER A 160 -10.51 1.42 -5.13
CA SER A 160 -11.69 2.13 -5.63
C SER A 160 -11.87 1.94 -7.13
N TRP A 161 -10.78 1.89 -7.91
CA TRP A 161 -10.84 1.60 -9.34
C TRP A 161 -11.41 0.20 -9.61
N LEU A 162 -10.91 -0.82 -8.93
CA LEU A 162 -11.43 -2.19 -9.04
C LEU A 162 -12.91 -2.28 -8.67
N ARG A 163 -13.32 -1.59 -7.60
CA ARG A 163 -14.72 -1.52 -7.20
C ARG A 163 -15.60 -0.90 -8.30
N ASP A 164 -15.18 0.25 -8.86
CA ASP A 164 -15.99 1.04 -9.76
C ASP A 164 -16.05 0.45 -11.18
N PHE A 165 -14.97 -0.20 -11.62
CA PHE A 165 -14.84 -0.67 -13.01
C PHE A 165 -14.86 -2.20 -13.17
N ILE A 166 -14.74 -2.97 -12.09
CA ILE A 166 -14.85 -4.44 -12.13
C ILE A 166 -16.03 -4.92 -11.27
N TYR A 167 -16.03 -4.60 -9.97
CA TYR A 167 -17.03 -5.14 -9.05
C TYR A 167 -18.45 -4.64 -9.35
N PHE A 168 -18.65 -3.35 -9.55
CA PHE A 168 -19.97 -2.79 -9.88
C PHE A 168 -20.50 -3.25 -11.24
N PRO A 169 -19.73 -3.28 -12.34
CA PRO A 169 -20.18 -3.86 -13.60
C PRO A 169 -20.59 -5.33 -13.52
N LEU A 170 -19.96 -6.14 -12.67
CA LEU A 170 -20.36 -7.53 -12.40
C LEU A 170 -21.71 -7.64 -11.63
N GLY A 171 -22.28 -6.48 -11.21
CA GLY A 171 -23.54 -6.37 -10.48
C GLY A 171 -23.38 -5.91 -9.04
N GLY A 172 -22.14 -5.77 -8.54
CA GLY A 172 -21.84 -5.22 -7.20
C GLY A 172 -22.56 -5.96 -6.08
N SER A 173 -23.04 -5.20 -5.10
CA SER A 173 -23.76 -5.70 -3.91
C SER A 173 -25.28 -5.82 -4.12
N ARG A 174 -25.82 -5.49 -5.29
CA ARG A 174 -27.27 -5.45 -5.56
C ARG A 174 -27.84 -6.78 -6.04
N ARG A 175 -27.03 -7.84 -6.05
CA ARG A 175 -27.39 -9.20 -6.53
C ARG A 175 -27.65 -10.13 -5.36
N ARG A 176 -28.13 -11.36 -5.66
CA ARG A 176 -28.27 -12.43 -4.67
C ARG A 176 -26.91 -12.70 -4.00
N ARG A 177 -26.92 -13.10 -2.73
CA ARG A 177 -25.73 -13.32 -1.89
C ARG A 177 -24.61 -14.09 -2.61
N GLY A 178 -24.92 -15.24 -3.24
CA GLY A 178 -23.91 -16.03 -3.96
C GLY A 178 -23.22 -15.25 -5.08
N ARG A 179 -23.97 -14.42 -5.85
CA ARG A 179 -23.39 -13.60 -6.89
C ARG A 179 -22.50 -12.49 -6.35
N VAL A 180 -22.87 -11.89 -5.21
CA VAL A 180 -22.04 -10.88 -4.52
C VAL A 180 -20.71 -11.48 -4.08
N LEU A 181 -20.74 -12.68 -3.49
CA LEU A 181 -19.54 -13.41 -3.07
C LEU A 181 -18.64 -13.76 -4.26
N PHE A 182 -19.24 -14.25 -5.36
CA PHE A 182 -18.52 -14.49 -6.61
C PHE A 182 -17.88 -13.21 -7.17
N ASN A 183 -18.62 -12.09 -7.19
CA ASN A 183 -18.11 -10.81 -7.71
C ASN A 183 -16.88 -10.35 -6.91
N LEU A 184 -16.90 -10.49 -5.57
CA LEU A 184 -15.74 -10.17 -4.72
C LEU A 184 -14.54 -11.05 -5.07
N PHE A 185 -14.76 -12.38 -5.15
CA PHE A 185 -13.71 -13.33 -5.51
C PHE A 185 -13.12 -13.03 -6.88
N ALA A 186 -13.96 -12.89 -7.90
CA ALA A 186 -13.55 -12.63 -9.28
C ALA A 186 -12.78 -11.29 -9.39
N THR A 187 -13.20 -10.25 -8.65
CA THR A 187 -12.49 -8.96 -8.62
C THR A 187 -11.07 -9.13 -8.08
N MET A 188 -10.87 -9.95 -7.06
CA MET A 188 -9.54 -10.17 -6.47
C MET A 188 -8.66 -11.07 -7.34
N VAL A 189 -9.24 -12.07 -8.01
CA VAL A 189 -8.51 -12.87 -9.02
C VAL A 189 -8.06 -11.98 -10.18
N PHE A 190 -8.93 -11.07 -10.65
CA PHE A 190 -8.56 -10.07 -11.65
C PHE A 190 -7.43 -9.16 -11.16
N CYS A 191 -7.48 -8.73 -9.89
CA CYS A 191 -6.41 -7.97 -9.26
C CYS A 191 -5.07 -8.72 -9.31
N GLY A 192 -5.08 -10.02 -9.04
CA GLY A 192 -3.90 -10.88 -9.15
C GLY A 192 -3.38 -10.97 -10.58
N LEU A 193 -4.24 -11.26 -11.55
CA LEU A 193 -3.91 -11.32 -12.97
C LEU A 193 -3.34 -10.01 -13.52
N TRP A 194 -3.77 -8.89 -12.97
CA TRP A 194 -3.21 -7.59 -13.34
C TRP A 194 -1.73 -7.44 -12.94
N HIS A 195 -1.31 -8.05 -11.84
CA HIS A 195 0.09 -8.06 -11.42
C HIS A 195 0.99 -8.90 -12.33
N GLY A 196 0.43 -9.88 -13.02
CA GLY A 196 1.16 -10.73 -13.97
C GLY A 196 0.42 -12.02 -14.30
N ALA A 197 0.78 -12.63 -15.42
CA ALA A 197 0.15 -13.85 -15.93
C ALA A 197 0.78 -15.14 -15.34
N THR A 198 1.22 -15.12 -14.07
CA THR A 198 1.74 -16.30 -13.38
C THR A 198 0.72 -16.86 -12.40
N TRP A 199 0.78 -18.15 -12.15
CA TRP A 199 -0.09 -18.81 -11.16
C TRP A 199 0.08 -18.26 -9.75
N GLY A 200 1.28 -17.76 -9.39
CA GLY A 200 1.52 -17.13 -8.09
C GLY A 200 0.59 -15.94 -7.85
N TYR A 201 0.45 -15.05 -8.83
CA TYR A 201 -0.46 -13.89 -8.72
C TYR A 201 -1.93 -14.30 -8.71
N VAL A 202 -2.31 -15.31 -9.49
CA VAL A 202 -3.69 -15.85 -9.48
C VAL A 202 -4.03 -16.40 -8.10
N ILE A 203 -3.14 -17.19 -7.50
CA ILE A 203 -3.33 -17.77 -6.16
C ILE A 203 -3.34 -16.66 -5.10
N TRP A 204 -2.44 -15.69 -5.17
CA TRP A 204 -2.46 -14.53 -4.30
C TRP A 204 -3.81 -13.80 -4.35
N GLY A 205 -4.31 -13.51 -5.55
CA GLY A 205 -5.63 -12.91 -5.75
C GLY A 205 -6.77 -13.77 -5.21
N ALA A 206 -6.71 -15.08 -5.43
CA ALA A 206 -7.69 -16.05 -4.91
C ALA A 206 -7.69 -16.10 -3.37
N CYS A 207 -6.51 -16.08 -2.72
CA CYS A 207 -6.40 -16.02 -1.25
C CYS A 207 -7.10 -14.79 -0.69
N HIS A 208 -6.82 -13.60 -1.25
CA HIS A 208 -7.48 -12.36 -0.85
C HIS A 208 -8.98 -12.38 -1.18
N GLY A 209 -9.36 -12.93 -2.32
CA GLY A 209 -10.75 -13.10 -2.74
C GLY A 209 -11.54 -13.99 -1.76
N LEU A 210 -10.99 -15.14 -1.40
CA LEU A 210 -11.59 -16.05 -0.42
C LEU A 210 -11.70 -15.41 0.97
N ALA A 211 -10.67 -14.70 1.40
CA ALA A 211 -10.69 -13.99 2.67
C ALA A 211 -11.77 -12.88 2.71
N LEU A 212 -11.96 -12.14 1.61
CA LEU A 212 -13.04 -11.16 1.47
C LEU A 212 -14.43 -11.81 1.44
N VAL A 213 -14.57 -12.95 0.75
CA VAL A 213 -15.81 -13.74 0.73
C VAL A 213 -16.16 -14.19 2.16
N LEU A 214 -15.20 -14.73 2.89
CA LEU A 214 -15.38 -15.16 4.28
C LEU A 214 -15.75 -13.99 5.20
N TYR A 215 -15.07 -12.87 5.06
CA TYR A 215 -15.38 -11.64 5.78
C TYR A 215 -16.80 -11.16 5.50
N LYS A 216 -17.18 -11.09 4.21
CA LYS A 216 -18.53 -10.65 3.80
C LYS A 216 -19.61 -11.61 4.29
N TYR A 217 -19.37 -12.91 4.16
CA TYR A 217 -20.27 -13.94 4.65
C TYR A 217 -20.55 -13.79 6.15
N ARG A 218 -19.49 -13.70 6.98
CA ARG A 218 -19.61 -13.51 8.43
C ARG A 218 -20.31 -12.19 8.79
N LEU A 219 -20.03 -11.12 8.04
CA LEU A 219 -20.68 -9.84 8.24
C LEU A 219 -22.18 -9.90 7.97
N ASP A 220 -22.60 -10.61 6.92
CA ASP A 220 -24.01 -10.79 6.58
C ASP A 220 -24.74 -11.67 7.61
N GLU A 221 -24.10 -12.73 8.11
CA GLU A 221 -24.65 -13.57 9.18
C GLU A 221 -24.86 -12.78 10.48
N ARG A 222 -23.90 -11.94 10.85
CA ARG A 222 -24.01 -11.07 12.02
C ARG A 222 -25.16 -10.08 11.88
N ARG A 223 -25.32 -9.48 10.69
CA ARG A 223 -26.47 -8.60 10.38
C ARG A 223 -27.79 -9.33 10.44
N ALA A 224 -27.87 -10.55 9.91
CA ALA A 224 -29.07 -11.38 9.95
C ALA A 224 -29.47 -11.77 11.39
N ARG A 225 -28.50 -11.84 12.32
CA ARG A 225 -28.76 -12.04 13.76
C ARG A 225 -29.10 -10.74 14.52
N GLY A 226 -29.17 -9.60 13.82
CA GLY A 226 -29.45 -8.29 14.44
C GLY A 226 -28.29 -7.70 15.22
N GLU A 227 -27.06 -8.22 15.03
CA GLU A 227 -25.88 -7.68 15.72
C GLU A 227 -25.50 -6.29 15.16
N ASP A 228 -25.16 -5.36 16.04
CA ASP A 228 -24.57 -4.09 15.62
C ASP A 228 -23.14 -4.31 15.09
N VAL A 229 -23.03 -4.38 13.77
CA VAL A 229 -21.75 -4.57 13.07
C VAL A 229 -20.89 -3.30 13.00
N GLN A 230 -21.42 -2.15 13.41
CA GLN A 230 -20.70 -0.88 13.47
C GLN A 230 -20.14 -0.57 14.86
N ARG A 231 -20.51 -1.36 15.88
CA ARG A 231 -20.00 -1.17 17.24
C ARG A 231 -18.46 -1.23 17.27
N ARG A 232 -17.87 -0.53 18.20
CA ARG A 232 -16.43 -0.62 18.45
C ARG A 232 -16.06 -2.04 18.88
N LEU A 233 -15.00 -2.57 18.29
CA LEU A 233 -14.43 -3.85 18.68
C LEU A 233 -13.78 -3.73 20.06
N THR A 234 -13.93 -4.74 20.89
CA THR A 234 -13.10 -4.88 22.08
C THR A 234 -11.64 -5.08 21.67
N ALA A 235 -10.70 -4.84 22.57
CA ALA A 235 -9.26 -5.04 22.32
C ALA A 235 -8.96 -6.48 21.86
N THR A 236 -9.61 -7.48 22.47
CA THR A 236 -9.43 -8.89 22.12
C THR A 236 -9.99 -9.22 20.73
N GLU A 237 -11.17 -8.69 20.38
CA GLU A 237 -11.76 -8.87 19.06
C GLU A 237 -10.89 -8.19 17.98
N TRP A 238 -10.42 -6.99 18.29
CA TRP A 238 -9.51 -6.28 17.39
C TRP A 238 -8.21 -7.06 17.18
N LEU A 239 -7.57 -7.54 18.25
CA LEU A 239 -6.32 -8.30 18.16
C LEU A 239 -6.50 -9.60 17.36
N ARG A 240 -7.58 -10.36 17.59
CA ARG A 240 -7.88 -11.57 16.81
C ARG A 240 -8.11 -11.27 15.34
N GLY A 241 -8.88 -10.23 15.03
CA GLY A 241 -9.15 -9.79 13.66
C GLY A 241 -7.89 -9.28 12.98
N TRP A 242 -7.07 -8.52 13.68
CA TRP A 242 -5.78 -8.01 13.22
C TRP A 242 -4.80 -9.16 12.93
N ALA A 243 -4.61 -10.08 13.87
CA ALA A 243 -3.72 -11.22 13.69
C ALA A 243 -4.13 -12.08 12.48
N TRP A 244 -5.43 -12.37 12.33
CA TRP A 244 -5.94 -13.07 11.16
C TRP A 244 -5.67 -12.29 9.86
N THR A 245 -5.93 -10.99 9.84
CA THR A 245 -5.72 -10.14 8.68
C THR A 245 -4.25 -10.10 8.28
N MET A 246 -3.36 -9.90 9.27
CA MET A 246 -1.91 -9.89 9.04
C MET A 246 -1.41 -11.26 8.56
N LEU A 247 -1.94 -12.36 9.09
CA LEU A 247 -1.59 -13.70 8.64
C LEU A 247 -1.97 -13.90 7.17
N VAL A 248 -3.21 -13.58 6.79
CA VAL A 248 -3.68 -13.69 5.39
C VAL A 248 -2.83 -12.82 4.46
N VAL A 249 -2.65 -11.54 4.81
CA VAL A 249 -1.90 -10.58 3.99
C VAL A 249 -0.44 -10.99 3.86
N SER A 250 0.20 -11.46 4.93
CA SER A 250 1.62 -11.80 4.90
C SER A 250 1.88 -13.14 4.23
N LEU A 251 1.12 -14.19 4.55
CA LEU A 251 1.32 -15.51 3.94
C LEU A 251 0.97 -15.56 2.46
N SER A 252 -0.09 -14.86 2.04
CA SER A 252 -0.43 -14.80 0.61
C SER A 252 0.70 -14.18 -0.23
N ARG A 253 1.55 -13.32 0.35
CA ARG A 253 2.70 -12.73 -0.35
C ARG A 253 3.75 -13.74 -0.77
N VAL A 254 3.81 -14.91 -0.15
CA VAL A 254 4.72 -15.99 -0.59
C VAL A 254 4.44 -16.32 -2.06
N PHE A 255 3.17 -16.45 -2.44
CA PHE A 255 2.80 -16.67 -3.85
C PHE A 255 3.06 -15.45 -4.75
N PHE A 256 3.09 -14.25 -4.18
CA PHE A 256 3.36 -13.03 -4.92
C PHE A 256 4.85 -12.83 -5.22
N VAL A 257 5.74 -13.32 -4.35
CA VAL A 257 7.16 -13.01 -4.36
C VAL A 257 8.00 -14.13 -4.96
N CYS A 258 7.67 -15.40 -4.66
CA CYS A 258 8.40 -16.54 -5.17
C CYS A 258 8.35 -16.60 -6.71
N ALA A 259 9.47 -16.98 -7.31
CA ALA A 259 9.62 -17.05 -8.77
C ALA A 259 8.60 -17.98 -9.43
N ASP A 260 8.29 -19.10 -8.76
CA ASP A 260 7.33 -20.09 -9.21
C ASP A 260 6.60 -20.78 -8.04
N LEU A 261 5.64 -21.65 -8.37
CA LEU A 261 4.85 -22.36 -7.37
C LEU A 261 5.64 -23.41 -6.60
N ALA A 262 6.65 -24.03 -7.19
CA ALA A 262 7.43 -25.05 -6.49
C ALA A 262 8.25 -24.42 -5.38
N VAL A 263 8.85 -23.27 -5.64
CA VAL A 263 9.55 -22.47 -4.62
C VAL A 263 8.56 -21.99 -3.54
N ALA A 264 7.36 -21.52 -3.90
CA ALA A 264 6.35 -21.10 -2.94
C ALA A 264 5.89 -22.24 -2.03
N VAL A 265 5.67 -23.45 -2.57
CA VAL A 265 5.31 -24.65 -1.80
C VAL A 265 6.47 -25.05 -0.88
N THR A 266 7.70 -25.05 -1.38
CA THR A 266 8.90 -25.31 -0.58
C THR A 266 9.00 -24.32 0.57
N PHE A 267 8.83 -23.03 0.30
CA PHE A 267 8.84 -21.97 1.32
C PHE A 267 7.81 -22.26 2.42
N LEU A 268 6.55 -22.49 2.05
CA LEU A 268 5.46 -22.73 3.01
C LEU A 268 5.66 -24.03 3.82
N SER A 269 6.14 -25.11 3.20
CA SER A 269 6.41 -26.37 3.90
C SER A 269 7.56 -26.21 4.91
N ARG A 270 8.62 -25.49 4.53
CA ARG A 270 9.78 -25.25 5.38
C ARG A 270 9.49 -24.34 6.57
N MET A 271 8.51 -23.45 6.49
CA MET A 271 8.09 -22.60 7.60
C MET A 271 7.64 -23.41 8.83
N PHE A 272 7.24 -24.67 8.66
CA PHE A 272 6.71 -25.54 9.72
C PHE A 272 7.62 -26.75 10.00
N THR A 273 8.77 -26.85 9.33
CA THR A 273 9.70 -27.94 9.48
C THR A 273 10.83 -27.53 10.43
N PRO A 274 11.02 -28.22 11.56
CA PRO A 274 12.22 -28.00 12.40
C PRO A 274 13.48 -28.38 11.62
N GLY A 275 14.49 -27.56 11.62
CA GLY A 275 15.75 -27.90 10.97
C GLY A 275 16.66 -26.70 10.74
N LEU A 276 17.95 -26.99 10.66
CA LEU A 276 19.10 -26.12 10.60
C LEU A 276 19.27 -25.26 11.88
N ALA A 277 20.39 -25.39 12.55
CA ALA A 277 20.77 -24.52 13.67
C ALA A 277 20.89 -23.08 13.14
N GLY A 278 20.14 -22.21 13.79
CA GLY A 278 19.80 -20.92 13.29
C GLY A 278 20.94 -19.95 13.11
N GLU A 279 20.61 -18.93 12.38
CA GLU A 279 21.48 -17.80 12.18
C GLU A 279 20.90 -16.58 12.93
N GLY A 280 21.78 -15.80 13.56
CA GLY A 280 21.47 -14.51 14.15
C GLY A 280 20.88 -13.48 13.18
N PHE A 281 20.81 -13.85 11.89
CA PHE A 281 20.26 -13.06 10.81
C PHE A 281 18.78 -12.69 11.00
N ALA A 282 17.94 -13.62 11.48
CA ALA A 282 16.54 -13.34 11.79
C ALA A 282 16.38 -12.24 12.87
N LEU A 283 17.34 -12.15 13.79
CA LEU A 283 17.33 -11.13 14.84
C LEU A 283 17.60 -9.73 14.30
N LEU A 284 18.38 -9.59 13.21
CA LEU A 284 18.64 -8.28 12.59
C LEU A 284 17.41 -7.71 11.86
N LEU A 285 16.56 -8.58 11.32
CA LEU A 285 15.32 -8.17 10.64
C LEU A 285 14.27 -7.65 11.61
N LEU A 286 14.24 -8.15 12.84
CA LEU A 286 13.19 -7.84 13.82
C LEU A 286 13.08 -6.34 14.13
N PRO A 287 14.14 -5.62 14.54
CA PRO A 287 14.02 -4.21 14.91
C PRO A 287 13.58 -3.34 13.72
N VAL A 288 14.06 -3.62 12.52
CA VAL A 288 13.69 -2.84 11.30
C VAL A 288 12.25 -3.13 10.90
N THR A 289 11.82 -4.39 11.01
CA THR A 289 10.42 -4.79 10.76
C THR A 289 9.48 -4.12 11.77
N LEU A 290 9.83 -4.12 13.06
CA LEU A 290 9.04 -3.45 14.09
C LEU A 290 9.02 -1.93 13.92
N ALA A 291 10.14 -1.30 13.54
CA ALA A 291 10.19 0.13 13.24
C ALA A 291 9.26 0.50 12.06
N GLY A 292 9.31 -0.25 10.97
CA GLY A 292 8.43 -0.02 9.82
C GLY A 292 6.96 -0.29 10.14
N LEU A 293 6.66 -1.28 10.97
CA LEU A 293 5.30 -1.52 11.46
C LEU A 293 4.85 -0.37 12.39
N GLY A 294 5.73 0.12 13.25
CA GLY A 294 5.48 1.30 14.11
C GLY A 294 5.11 2.54 13.29
N LEU A 295 5.78 2.76 12.15
CA LEU A 295 5.41 3.85 11.22
C LEU A 295 4.01 3.69 10.65
N ASN A 296 3.55 2.46 10.42
CA ASN A 296 2.17 2.25 9.99
C ASN A 296 1.16 2.59 11.10
N PHE A 297 1.44 2.33 12.38
CA PHE A 297 0.50 2.62 13.47
C PHE A 297 0.52 4.09 13.91
N ALA A 298 1.68 4.71 13.93
CA ALA A 298 1.88 6.04 14.52
C ALA A 298 2.24 7.13 13.50
N GLY A 299 2.46 6.75 12.23
CA GLY A 299 3.04 7.64 11.20
C GLY A 299 2.26 8.92 10.98
N ASP A 300 0.93 8.86 10.92
CA ASP A 300 0.10 10.05 10.72
C ASP A 300 0.16 11.00 11.91
N ALA A 301 0.05 10.47 13.14
CA ALA A 301 0.14 11.28 14.36
C ALA A 301 1.54 11.89 14.52
N MET A 302 2.59 11.12 14.19
CA MET A 302 3.97 11.62 14.17
C MET A 302 4.16 12.70 13.14
N ARG A 303 3.65 12.52 11.91
CA ARG A 303 3.69 13.52 10.85
C ARG A 303 3.00 14.80 11.24
N ASP A 304 1.78 14.73 11.78
CA ASP A 304 1.02 15.91 12.19
C ASP A 304 1.73 16.67 13.33
N ARG A 305 2.33 15.95 14.27
CA ARG A 305 3.15 16.55 15.34
C ARG A 305 4.39 17.23 14.76
N PHE A 306 5.08 16.56 13.83
CA PHE A 306 6.24 17.08 13.14
C PHE A 306 5.91 18.36 12.34
N VAL A 307 4.82 18.34 11.58
CA VAL A 307 4.35 19.51 10.80
C VAL A 307 4.06 20.71 11.71
N ARG A 308 3.31 20.49 12.81
CA ARG A 308 3.04 21.57 13.78
C ARG A 308 4.30 22.11 14.43
N TRP A 309 5.16 21.22 14.90
CA TRP A 309 6.39 21.61 15.58
C TRP A 309 7.36 22.32 14.62
N SER A 310 7.67 21.72 13.48
CA SER A 310 8.59 22.32 12.51
C SER A 310 8.03 23.61 11.91
N GLY A 311 6.70 23.70 11.73
CA GLY A 311 6.03 24.91 11.28
C GLY A 311 6.11 26.09 12.25
N ALA A 312 6.25 25.81 13.55
CA ALA A 312 6.41 26.84 14.59
C ALA A 312 7.84 27.39 14.71
N LEU A 313 8.84 26.74 14.11
CA LEU A 313 10.23 27.22 14.13
C LEU A 313 10.39 28.52 13.32
N PRO A 314 11.26 29.45 13.75
CA PRO A 314 11.69 30.59 12.94
C PRO A 314 12.23 30.13 11.59
N LEU A 315 11.98 30.90 10.54
CA LEU A 315 12.25 30.47 9.16
C LEU A 315 13.70 29.98 8.93
N PRO A 316 14.76 30.62 9.40
CA PRO A 316 16.13 30.11 9.22
C PRO A 316 16.36 28.76 9.91
N LEU A 317 15.89 28.60 11.14
CA LEU A 317 16.03 27.36 11.90
C LEU A 317 15.23 26.22 11.27
N ARG A 318 14.06 26.52 10.71
CA ARG A 318 13.23 25.57 9.98
C ARG A 318 13.96 25.01 8.75
N TRP A 319 14.55 25.87 7.95
CA TRP A 319 15.32 25.46 6.79
C TRP A 319 16.56 24.65 7.17
N ALA A 320 17.32 25.12 8.16
CA ALA A 320 18.49 24.41 8.66
C ALA A 320 18.11 23.00 9.18
N PHE A 321 17.02 22.89 9.92
CA PHE A 321 16.52 21.63 10.43
C PHE A 321 16.11 20.66 9.29
N TRP A 322 15.31 21.11 8.31
CA TRP A 322 14.89 20.26 7.21
C TRP A 322 16.07 19.81 6.34
N LEU A 323 17.02 20.70 6.12
CA LEU A 323 18.23 20.37 5.39
C LEU A 323 19.11 19.36 6.15
N ALA A 324 19.26 19.52 7.46
CA ALA A 324 19.97 18.58 8.31
C ALA A 324 19.29 17.18 8.29
N MET A 325 17.96 17.14 8.40
CA MET A 325 17.19 15.87 8.28
C MET A 325 17.39 15.22 6.92
N PHE A 326 17.39 15.98 5.85
CA PHE A 326 17.63 15.46 4.50
C PHE A 326 19.04 14.86 4.37
N TYR A 327 20.08 15.55 4.82
CA TYR A 327 21.45 15.05 4.81
C TYR A 327 21.63 13.84 5.74
N LEU A 328 20.98 13.82 6.89
CA LEU A 328 20.97 12.65 7.79
C LEU A 328 20.39 11.43 7.09
N LEU A 329 19.27 11.58 6.38
CA LEU A 329 18.67 10.48 5.61
C LEU A 329 19.62 9.97 4.51
N LEU A 330 20.33 10.87 3.83
CA LEU A 330 21.33 10.47 2.84
C LEU A 330 22.54 9.76 3.47
N ALA A 331 22.94 10.14 4.67
CA ALA A 331 24.07 9.53 5.38
C ALA A 331 23.73 8.12 5.93
N VAL A 332 22.50 7.91 6.39
CA VAL A 332 22.07 6.65 7.03
C VAL A 332 21.58 5.61 6.00
N ARG A 333 21.34 6.01 4.75
CA ARG A 333 20.87 5.07 3.71
C ARG A 333 21.91 3.97 3.47
N PRO A 334 21.50 2.69 3.35
CA PRO A 334 22.40 1.63 2.91
C PRO A 334 22.95 1.90 1.51
N PHE A 335 24.19 1.48 1.27
CA PHE A 335 24.79 1.51 -0.07
C PHE A 335 24.07 0.49 -0.97
N GLY A 336 23.59 0.95 -2.12
CA GLY A 336 22.89 0.14 -3.12
C GLY A 336 21.60 0.80 -3.57
N VAL A 337 21.27 0.63 -4.85
CA VAL A 337 19.98 1.05 -5.38
C VAL A 337 18.99 -0.06 -5.05
N LEU A 338 17.92 0.24 -4.32
CA LEU A 338 16.76 -0.65 -4.29
C LEU A 338 16.32 -0.91 -5.73
N PRO A 339 16.37 -2.14 -6.24
CA PRO A 339 15.60 -2.45 -7.43
C PRO A 339 14.16 -2.10 -7.07
N ASN A 340 13.51 -1.36 -7.93
CA ASN A 340 12.13 -0.98 -7.71
C ASN A 340 11.32 -2.27 -7.59
N THR A 341 10.97 -2.65 -6.37
CA THR A 341 10.33 -3.95 -6.05
C THR A 341 9.00 -4.10 -6.80
N TYR A 342 8.41 -2.95 -7.20
CA TYR A 342 7.17 -2.88 -7.96
C TYR A 342 7.37 -2.94 -9.50
N PHE A 343 8.59 -2.77 -10.01
CA PHE A 343 8.91 -2.83 -11.46
C PHE A 343 9.57 -4.15 -11.89
N ARG A 344 9.47 -5.20 -11.11
CA ARG A 344 9.84 -6.55 -11.55
C ARG A 344 8.74 -7.23 -12.39
N PHE A 345 7.80 -6.43 -12.92
CA PHE A 345 6.71 -6.90 -13.78
C PHE A 345 7.01 -6.58 -15.24
#